data_8b922f50cddd5697fa580e755d4dc17a
#
_entry.id   8b922f50cddd5697fa580e755d4dc17a
#
_cell.length_a   1.000
_cell.length_b   1.000
_cell.length_c   1.000
_cell.angle_alpha   90.00
_cell.angle_beta   90.00
_cell.angle_gamma   90.00
#
_symmetry.space_group_name_H-M   'P 1'
#
loop_
_entity.id
_entity.type
_entity.pdbx_description
1 polymer ?
#
loop_
_entity_poly.entity_id
_entity_poly.type
_entity_poly.pdbx_seq_one_letter_code
_entity_poly.pdbx_strand_id
1 'polypeptide(L)'
;MTVKICHLWSDALNWNGSRGNLLCLKKRLEWRGIEVEIQEIPVGCSVNFEEFDLVYIGAGKAYENHKLLRDIAGKSTALQSYVSQGGAVLAVCEGFEILGRSITLPDESVCQGLGIINMNTVYEQERLTGNAIMDTAFGKVVFFENHAGRIYPDDSIPSLGRMIKGYGNNGKDGVCGIHWNAVFACHAHGPLLPKNPALADEILRTALFRRYPEYILPPLDDALEKDAHSVMENKLQ
;
A
#
# COMPACT_ATOMS: atom_id res chain seq x y z
N MET A 1 2.92 16.81 -18.67
CA MET A 1 3.51 16.00 -17.60
C MET A 1 2.84 14.64 -17.66
N THR A 2 3.62 13.59 -17.72
CA THR A 2 3.14 12.19 -17.71
C THR A 2 3.62 11.53 -16.42
N VAL A 3 2.70 10.98 -15.61
CA VAL A 3 3.01 10.24 -14.39
C VAL A 3 3.08 8.76 -14.71
N LYS A 4 4.16 8.11 -14.33
CA LYS A 4 4.39 6.68 -14.57
C LYS A 4 4.21 5.89 -13.28
N ILE A 5 3.28 4.92 -13.29
CA ILE A 5 2.99 4.04 -12.16
C ILE A 5 3.40 2.62 -12.51
N CYS A 6 4.28 2.02 -11.72
CA CYS A 6 4.62 0.61 -11.78
C CYS A 6 3.58 -0.21 -11.03
N HIS A 7 2.86 -1.12 -11.68
CA HIS A 7 2.08 -2.17 -11.02
C HIS A 7 2.95 -3.41 -10.91
N LEU A 8 3.67 -3.52 -9.80
CA LEU A 8 4.64 -4.59 -9.58
C LEU A 8 3.92 -5.90 -9.24
N TRP A 9 4.34 -7.01 -9.88
CA TRP A 9 3.75 -8.34 -9.77
C TRP A 9 2.25 -8.38 -10.07
N SER A 10 1.86 -7.70 -11.14
CA SER A 10 0.47 -7.49 -11.54
C SER A 10 -0.33 -8.78 -11.79
N ASP A 11 0.35 -9.85 -12.14
CA ASP A 11 -0.22 -11.19 -12.35
C ASP A 11 -0.39 -12.01 -11.07
N ALA A 12 0.33 -11.68 -9.99
CA ALA A 12 0.33 -12.41 -8.72
C ALA A 12 -0.34 -11.63 -7.58
N LEU A 13 -0.17 -10.30 -7.54
CA LEU A 13 -0.64 -9.42 -6.45
C LEU A 13 -1.72 -8.46 -6.94
N ASN A 14 -2.85 -9.00 -7.41
CA ASN A 14 -3.96 -8.22 -7.96
C ASN A 14 -5.35 -8.74 -7.53
N TRP A 15 -5.44 -9.30 -6.32
CA TRP A 15 -6.66 -9.86 -5.77
C TRP A 15 -7.49 -8.84 -4.97
N ASN A 16 -8.73 -9.23 -4.60
CA ASN A 16 -9.60 -8.49 -3.67
C ASN A 16 -9.88 -7.03 -4.08
N GLY A 17 -9.95 -6.75 -5.38
CA GLY A 17 -10.18 -5.40 -5.89
C GLY A 17 -8.98 -4.47 -5.77
N SER A 18 -7.79 -5.00 -5.51
CA SER A 18 -6.53 -4.25 -5.33
C SER A 18 -6.26 -3.27 -6.49
N ARG A 19 -6.56 -3.65 -7.73
CA ARG A 19 -6.46 -2.79 -8.92
C ARG A 19 -7.29 -1.51 -8.83
N GLY A 20 -8.35 -1.49 -8.02
CA GLY A 20 -9.18 -0.30 -7.80
C GLY A 20 -8.41 0.88 -7.21
N ASN A 21 -7.32 0.63 -6.48
CA ASN A 21 -6.42 1.69 -6.01
C ASN A 21 -5.69 2.37 -7.19
N LEU A 22 -5.15 1.59 -8.13
CA LEU A 22 -4.52 2.12 -9.35
C LEU A 22 -5.50 2.93 -10.20
N LEU A 23 -6.72 2.41 -10.39
CA LEU A 23 -7.76 3.12 -11.14
C LEU A 23 -8.16 4.43 -10.47
N CYS A 24 -8.24 4.46 -9.13
CA CYS A 24 -8.50 5.66 -8.38
C CYS A 24 -7.39 6.71 -8.60
N LEU A 25 -6.13 6.33 -8.41
CA LEU A 25 -4.98 7.23 -8.63
C LEU A 25 -4.94 7.76 -10.05
N LYS A 26 -5.12 6.86 -11.04
CA LYS A 26 -5.18 7.23 -12.45
C LYS A 26 -6.28 8.26 -12.71
N LYS A 27 -7.50 7.99 -12.27
CA LYS A 27 -8.63 8.90 -12.49
C LYS A 27 -8.44 10.26 -11.82
N ARG A 28 -7.90 10.28 -10.59
CA ARG A 28 -7.62 11.53 -9.88
C ARG A 28 -6.56 12.38 -10.59
N LEU A 29 -5.59 11.78 -11.27
CA LEU A 29 -4.62 12.49 -12.12
C LEU A 29 -5.26 12.95 -13.43
N GLU A 30 -6.01 12.08 -14.13
CA GLU A 30 -6.71 12.41 -15.38
C GLU A 30 -7.71 13.57 -15.19
N TRP A 31 -8.45 13.62 -14.09
CA TRP A 31 -9.36 14.72 -13.77
C TRP A 31 -8.63 16.06 -13.56
N ARG A 32 -7.34 16.01 -13.29
CA ARG A 32 -6.45 17.18 -13.20
C ARG A 32 -5.72 17.50 -14.52
N GLY A 33 -6.08 16.81 -15.61
CA GLY A 33 -5.43 16.98 -16.91
C GLY A 33 -4.00 16.42 -16.98
N ILE A 34 -3.63 15.52 -16.05
CA ILE A 34 -2.32 14.87 -16.01
C ILE A 34 -2.42 13.54 -16.73
N GLU A 35 -1.51 13.32 -17.68
CA GLU A 35 -1.39 12.04 -18.38
C GLU A 35 -0.81 10.97 -17.45
N VAL A 36 -1.33 9.74 -17.54
CA VAL A 36 -0.93 8.62 -16.66
C VAL A 36 -0.64 7.38 -17.47
N GLU A 37 0.54 6.84 -17.26
CA GLU A 37 0.95 5.53 -17.79
C GLU A 37 1.04 4.52 -16.63
N ILE A 38 0.25 3.45 -16.67
CA ILE A 38 0.38 2.32 -15.75
C ILE A 38 1.08 1.19 -16.49
N GLN A 39 2.27 0.84 -16.04
CA GLN A 39 3.02 -0.29 -16.57
C GLN A 39 2.87 -1.50 -15.66
N GLU A 40 2.29 -2.57 -16.19
CA GLU A 40 2.16 -3.84 -15.48
C GLU A 40 3.47 -4.62 -15.60
N ILE A 41 4.04 -5.02 -14.47
CA ILE A 41 5.29 -5.78 -14.35
C ILE A 41 4.97 -7.16 -13.75
N PRO A 42 4.79 -8.20 -14.56
CA PRO A 42 4.57 -9.57 -14.10
C PRO A 42 5.77 -10.14 -13.34
N VAL A 43 5.54 -11.25 -12.64
CA VAL A 43 6.60 -12.02 -11.97
C VAL A 43 7.67 -12.46 -12.98
N GLY A 44 8.94 -12.22 -12.65
CA GLY A 44 10.10 -12.59 -13.46
C GLY A 44 10.48 -11.56 -14.54
N CYS A 45 9.68 -10.52 -14.76
CA CYS A 45 10.02 -9.45 -15.68
C CYS A 45 11.01 -8.46 -15.04
N SER A 46 11.98 -8.00 -15.83
CA SER A 46 12.90 -6.94 -15.39
C SER A 46 12.16 -5.60 -15.25
N VAL A 47 12.64 -4.75 -14.37
CA VAL A 47 12.10 -3.41 -14.14
C VAL A 47 13.21 -2.46 -13.73
N ASN A 48 13.19 -1.24 -14.28
CA ASN A 48 13.99 -0.12 -13.79
C ASN A 48 13.06 0.79 -12.97
N PHE A 49 13.13 0.72 -11.63
CA PHE A 49 12.25 1.51 -10.76
C PHE A 49 12.45 3.02 -10.90
N GLU A 50 13.62 3.48 -11.32
CA GLU A 50 13.90 4.91 -11.50
C GLU A 50 13.05 5.58 -12.59
N GLU A 51 12.42 4.80 -13.45
CA GLU A 51 11.52 5.32 -14.49
C GLU A 51 10.13 5.67 -13.97
N PHE A 52 9.78 5.23 -12.76
CA PHE A 52 8.46 5.39 -12.19
C PHE A 52 8.39 6.47 -11.11
N ASP A 53 7.24 7.12 -11.03
CA ASP A 53 6.91 8.09 -9.99
C ASP A 53 6.29 7.39 -8.76
N LEU A 54 5.60 6.26 -8.98
CA LEU A 54 4.99 5.44 -7.94
C LEU A 54 5.15 3.96 -8.25
N VAL A 55 5.52 3.16 -7.26
CA VAL A 55 5.44 1.70 -7.29
C VAL A 55 4.24 1.25 -6.47
N TYR A 56 3.33 0.49 -7.09
CA TYR A 56 2.19 -0.11 -6.44
C TYR A 56 2.39 -1.62 -6.29
N ILE A 57 2.17 -2.14 -5.07
CA ILE A 57 2.23 -3.56 -4.74
C ILE A 57 0.89 -3.95 -4.11
N GLY A 58 0.15 -4.82 -4.78
CA GLY A 58 -1.20 -5.19 -4.41
C GLY A 58 -1.30 -6.37 -3.45
N ALA A 59 -2.53 -6.88 -3.32
CA ALA A 59 -2.87 -8.06 -2.53
C ALA A 59 -2.85 -9.34 -3.37
N GLY A 60 -2.47 -10.48 -2.78
CA GLY A 60 -2.49 -11.79 -3.43
C GLY A 60 -1.94 -12.89 -2.53
N LYS A 61 -1.68 -14.06 -3.10
CA LYS A 61 -1.07 -15.19 -2.38
C LYS A 61 0.43 -15.24 -2.63
N ALA A 62 1.19 -14.34 -2.01
CA ALA A 62 2.63 -14.21 -2.22
C ALA A 62 3.38 -15.49 -1.85
N TYR A 63 3.05 -16.11 -0.74
CA TYR A 63 3.84 -17.18 -0.12
C TYR A 63 3.62 -18.56 -0.72
N GLU A 64 2.52 -18.75 -1.46
CA GLU A 64 2.25 -19.98 -2.21
C GLU A 64 2.97 -19.99 -3.59
N ASN A 65 3.59 -18.87 -3.99
CA ASN A 65 4.20 -18.69 -5.30
C ASN A 65 5.74 -18.64 -5.23
N HIS A 66 6.40 -19.79 -5.40
CA HIS A 66 7.87 -19.87 -5.39
C HIS A 66 8.58 -19.02 -6.45
N LYS A 67 7.91 -18.71 -7.57
CA LYS A 67 8.50 -17.81 -8.58
C LYS A 67 8.51 -16.38 -8.07
N LEU A 68 7.41 -15.98 -7.43
CA LEU A 68 7.31 -14.64 -6.81
C LEU A 68 8.34 -14.49 -5.68
N LEU A 69 8.49 -15.49 -4.80
CA LEU A 69 9.48 -15.42 -3.71
C LEU A 69 10.91 -15.24 -4.22
N ARG A 70 11.28 -15.92 -5.31
CA ARG A 70 12.59 -15.70 -5.96
C ARG A 70 12.70 -14.31 -6.58
N ASP A 71 11.63 -13.82 -7.18
CA ASP A 71 11.62 -12.52 -7.83
C ASP A 71 11.66 -11.37 -6.82
N ILE A 72 11.04 -11.54 -5.62
CA ILE A 72 11.17 -10.63 -4.47
C ILE A 72 12.65 -10.46 -4.11
N ALA A 73 13.37 -11.57 -3.92
CA ALA A 73 14.80 -11.54 -3.59
C ALA A 73 15.62 -10.83 -4.69
N GLY A 74 15.31 -11.10 -5.96
CA GLY A 74 16.01 -10.49 -7.10
C GLY A 74 15.79 -8.98 -7.25
N LYS A 75 14.66 -8.45 -6.78
CA LYS A 75 14.29 -7.02 -6.87
C LYS A 75 14.58 -6.21 -5.61
N SER A 76 14.90 -6.87 -4.50
CA SER A 76 15.06 -6.24 -3.19
C SER A 76 16.03 -5.05 -3.22
N THR A 77 17.26 -5.23 -3.69
CA THR A 77 18.28 -4.17 -3.71
C THR A 77 17.86 -2.97 -4.57
N ALA A 78 17.28 -3.23 -5.75
CA ALA A 78 16.86 -2.15 -6.66
C ALA A 78 15.70 -1.35 -6.06
N LEU A 79 14.72 -2.01 -5.43
CA LEU A 79 13.57 -1.33 -4.82
C LEU A 79 13.97 -0.60 -3.51
N GLN A 80 14.89 -1.15 -2.73
CA GLN A 80 15.49 -0.45 -1.58
C GLN A 80 16.21 0.83 -2.01
N SER A 81 16.99 0.78 -3.09
CA SER A 81 17.65 1.96 -3.67
C SER A 81 16.62 3.00 -4.10
N TYR A 82 15.56 2.61 -4.82
CA TYR A 82 14.49 3.50 -5.23
C TYR A 82 13.83 4.22 -4.05
N VAL A 83 13.48 3.48 -2.99
CA VAL A 83 12.87 4.06 -1.78
C VAL A 83 13.83 5.00 -1.05
N SER A 84 15.12 4.63 -0.93
CA SER A 84 16.13 5.48 -0.27
C SER A 84 16.36 6.81 -0.98
N GLN A 85 16.07 6.87 -2.28
CA GLN A 85 16.12 8.08 -3.10
C GLN A 85 14.79 8.85 -3.15
N GLY A 86 13.84 8.53 -2.26
CA GLY A 86 12.54 9.20 -2.17
C GLY A 86 11.50 8.67 -3.14
N GLY A 87 11.71 7.50 -3.72
CA GLY A 87 10.73 6.84 -4.58
C GLY A 87 9.48 6.44 -3.81
N ALA A 88 8.30 6.80 -4.33
CA ALA A 88 7.04 6.54 -3.67
C ALA A 88 6.57 5.10 -3.85
N VAL A 89 6.06 4.50 -2.75
CA VAL A 89 5.50 3.14 -2.75
C VAL A 89 4.14 3.16 -2.08
N LEU A 90 3.14 2.55 -2.73
CA LEU A 90 1.89 2.15 -2.09
C LEU A 90 1.82 0.63 -2.08
N ALA A 91 1.72 0.04 -0.89
CA ALA A 91 1.63 -1.40 -0.71
C ALA A 91 0.42 -1.78 0.16
N VAL A 92 -0.38 -2.77 -0.29
CA VAL A 92 -1.57 -3.19 0.44
C VAL A 92 -1.56 -4.70 0.69
N CYS A 93 -1.99 -5.10 1.89
CA CYS A 93 -2.10 -6.50 2.34
C CYS A 93 -0.79 -7.28 2.18
N GLU A 94 -0.76 -8.34 1.38
CA GLU A 94 0.46 -9.12 1.14
C GLU A 94 1.58 -8.24 0.54
N GLY A 95 1.22 -7.22 -0.26
CA GLY A 95 2.19 -6.20 -0.69
C GLY A 95 2.83 -5.44 0.47
N PHE A 96 2.05 -5.14 1.52
CA PHE A 96 2.58 -4.55 2.76
C PHE A 96 3.50 -5.53 3.50
N GLU A 97 3.05 -6.77 3.68
CA GLU A 97 3.79 -7.80 4.41
C GLU A 97 5.18 -8.06 3.83
N ILE A 98 5.30 -8.12 2.49
CA ILE A 98 6.57 -8.38 1.82
C ILE A 98 7.56 -7.20 1.82
N LEU A 99 7.14 -5.99 2.24
CA LEU A 99 8.08 -4.88 2.47
C LEU A 99 9.03 -5.15 3.64
N GLY A 100 8.63 -6.05 4.56
CA GLY A 100 9.39 -6.42 5.75
C GLY A 100 10.64 -7.25 5.47
N ARG A 101 11.31 -7.65 6.55
CA ARG A 101 12.50 -8.52 6.50
C ARG A 101 12.13 -9.98 6.30
N SER A 102 11.15 -10.45 7.06
CA SER A 102 10.75 -11.86 7.08
C SER A 102 9.27 -12.05 7.33
N ILE A 103 8.78 -13.17 6.84
CA ILE A 103 7.41 -13.64 7.03
C ILE A 103 7.49 -15.07 7.55
N THR A 104 6.99 -15.29 8.77
CA THR A 104 6.87 -16.62 9.38
C THR A 104 5.49 -17.18 9.07
N LEU A 105 5.44 -18.34 8.42
CA LEU A 105 4.20 -19.03 8.04
C LEU A 105 3.71 -19.97 9.17
N PRO A 106 2.46 -20.47 9.12
CA PRO A 106 1.90 -21.32 10.18
C PRO A 106 2.63 -22.64 10.39
N ASP A 107 3.40 -23.11 9.41
CA ASP A 107 4.27 -24.31 9.49
C ASP A 107 5.68 -23.98 10.00
N GLU A 108 5.87 -22.80 10.57
CA GLU A 108 7.14 -22.25 11.07
C GLU A 108 8.19 -21.97 9.98
N SER A 109 7.88 -22.21 8.72
CA SER A 109 8.78 -21.81 7.63
C SER A 109 8.88 -20.30 7.52
N VAL A 110 10.05 -19.80 7.12
CA VAL A 110 10.34 -18.38 7.01
C VAL A 110 10.65 -17.99 5.58
N CYS A 111 9.86 -17.07 5.04
CA CYS A 111 10.10 -16.43 3.76
C CYS A 111 10.82 -15.09 3.96
N GLN A 112 11.77 -14.76 3.08
CA GLN A 112 12.41 -13.45 3.07
C GLN A 112 11.53 -12.44 2.34
N GLY A 113 11.39 -11.25 2.92
CA GLY A 113 10.76 -10.11 2.28
C GLY A 113 11.76 -9.23 1.53
N LEU A 114 11.33 -8.04 1.16
CA LEU A 114 12.14 -7.04 0.47
C LEU A 114 13.15 -6.34 1.40
N GLY A 115 12.95 -6.39 2.72
CA GLY A 115 13.82 -5.74 3.70
C GLY A 115 13.86 -4.20 3.58
N ILE A 116 12.82 -3.60 3.01
CA ILE A 116 12.69 -2.14 2.88
C ILE A 116 12.35 -1.53 4.24
N ILE A 117 11.45 -2.17 4.96
CA ILE A 117 10.98 -1.73 6.28
C ILE A 117 11.51 -2.69 7.35
N ASN A 118 11.99 -2.14 8.45
CA ASN A 118 12.40 -2.93 9.62
C ASN A 118 11.17 -3.46 10.35
N MET A 119 10.58 -4.53 9.82
CA MET A 119 9.43 -5.21 10.39
C MET A 119 9.44 -6.69 10.03
N ASN A 120 8.73 -7.48 10.84
CA ASN A 120 8.48 -8.90 10.57
C ASN A 120 6.98 -9.16 10.54
N THR A 121 6.58 -10.16 9.75
CA THR A 121 5.20 -10.64 9.70
C THR A 121 5.14 -12.06 10.25
N VAL A 122 4.13 -12.34 11.08
CA VAL A 122 3.84 -13.68 11.59
C VAL A 122 2.41 -14.04 11.18
N TYR A 123 2.25 -15.13 10.46
CA TYR A 123 0.94 -15.64 10.08
C TYR A 123 0.31 -16.43 11.23
N GLU A 124 -0.92 -16.09 11.56
CA GLU A 124 -1.74 -16.84 12.51
C GLU A 124 -2.88 -17.58 11.78
N GLN A 125 -3.44 -18.61 12.41
CA GLN A 125 -4.56 -19.36 11.83
C GLN A 125 -5.84 -18.52 11.75
N GLU A 126 -6.08 -17.71 12.77
CA GLU A 126 -7.23 -16.81 12.82
C GLU A 126 -6.99 -15.57 11.93
N ARG A 127 -7.99 -15.22 11.12
CA ARG A 127 -7.95 -14.02 10.30
C ARG A 127 -8.60 -12.85 11.04
N LEU A 128 -7.96 -11.71 10.98
CA LEU A 128 -8.53 -10.44 11.41
C LEU A 128 -9.36 -9.90 10.24
N THR A 129 -10.69 -9.84 10.44
CA THR A 129 -11.63 -9.52 9.36
C THR A 129 -12.72 -8.57 9.85
N GLY A 130 -12.94 -7.49 9.14
CA GLY A 130 -14.02 -6.55 9.46
C GLY A 130 -13.88 -5.19 8.77
N ASN A 131 -14.89 -4.36 8.96
CA ASN A 131 -14.80 -2.96 8.62
C ASN A 131 -14.01 -2.21 9.69
N ALA A 132 -13.15 -1.30 9.27
CA ALA A 132 -12.20 -0.62 10.14
C ALA A 132 -12.14 0.88 9.86
N ILE A 133 -11.76 1.64 10.88
CA ILE A 133 -11.43 3.07 10.81
C ILE A 133 -10.11 3.28 11.55
N MET A 134 -9.23 4.05 10.95
CA MET A 134 -8.06 4.63 11.62
C MET A 134 -8.04 6.15 11.49
N ASP A 135 -7.46 6.80 12.48
CA ASP A 135 -7.14 8.23 12.45
C ASP A 135 -5.71 8.42 11.96
N THR A 136 -5.53 9.28 10.96
CA THR A 136 -4.23 9.55 10.33
C THR A 136 -3.94 11.04 10.28
N ALA A 137 -2.72 11.43 9.94
CA ALA A 137 -2.36 12.82 9.69
C ALA A 137 -3.14 13.45 8.51
N PHE A 138 -3.78 12.62 7.68
CA PHE A 138 -4.55 13.02 6.49
C PHE A 138 -6.07 12.95 6.72
N GLY A 139 -6.50 12.79 7.97
CA GLY A 139 -7.88 12.57 8.38
C GLY A 139 -8.19 11.09 8.61
N LYS A 140 -9.47 10.82 8.94
CA LYS A 140 -9.92 9.45 9.13
C LYS A 140 -9.88 8.67 7.81
N VAL A 141 -9.52 7.39 7.90
CA VAL A 141 -9.45 6.45 6.79
C VAL A 141 -10.35 5.26 7.09
N VAL A 142 -11.34 5.03 6.22
CA VAL A 142 -12.28 3.91 6.31
C VAL A 142 -11.87 2.80 5.35
N PHE A 143 -11.86 1.56 5.83
CA PHE A 143 -11.43 0.42 5.01
C PHE A 143 -12.07 -0.89 5.50
N PHE A 144 -11.80 -1.96 4.78
CA PHE A 144 -12.07 -3.33 5.20
C PHE A 144 -10.74 -4.04 5.40
N GLU A 145 -10.60 -4.79 6.47
CA GLU A 145 -9.42 -5.62 6.72
C GLU A 145 -9.78 -7.11 6.65
N ASN A 146 -8.89 -7.91 6.10
CA ASN A 146 -9.03 -9.36 6.03
C ASN A 146 -7.66 -10.00 5.82
N HIS A 147 -6.92 -10.20 6.90
CA HIS A 147 -5.54 -10.69 6.84
C HIS A 147 -5.24 -11.71 7.95
N ALA A 148 -4.35 -12.64 7.67
CA ALA A 148 -3.80 -13.61 8.62
C ALA A 148 -2.43 -13.19 9.14
N GLY A 149 -1.70 -12.37 8.37
CA GLY A 149 -0.43 -11.79 8.78
C GLY A 149 -0.60 -10.80 9.92
N ARG A 150 0.23 -10.92 10.94
CA ARG A 150 0.41 -9.96 12.04
C ARG A 150 1.71 -9.25 11.82
N ILE A 151 1.67 -7.95 11.66
CA ILE A 151 2.86 -7.14 11.38
C ILE A 151 3.38 -6.54 12.67
N TYR A 152 4.67 -6.69 12.88
CA TYR A 152 5.42 -6.18 14.01
C TYR A 152 6.56 -5.29 13.50
N PRO A 153 6.31 -3.97 13.34
CA PRO A 153 7.34 -3.01 12.99
C PRO A 153 8.25 -2.75 14.18
N ASP A 154 9.48 -2.35 13.90
CA ASP A 154 10.38 -1.76 14.89
C ASP A 154 9.79 -0.44 15.43
N ASP A 155 10.03 -0.12 16.70
CA ASP A 155 9.48 1.07 17.37
C ASP A 155 9.87 2.40 16.69
N SER A 156 10.94 2.40 15.90
CA SER A 156 11.37 3.57 15.13
C SER A 156 10.56 3.82 13.85
N ILE A 157 9.71 2.86 13.44
CA ILE A 157 8.91 2.96 12.23
C ILE A 157 7.55 3.58 12.53
N PRO A 158 7.24 4.78 11.98
CA PRO A 158 5.97 5.43 12.25
C PRO A 158 4.80 4.68 11.60
N SER A 159 3.70 4.55 12.34
CA SER A 159 2.45 4.01 11.80
C SER A 159 1.79 4.99 10.83
N LEU A 160 0.97 4.49 9.90
CA LEU A 160 0.11 5.32 9.07
C LEU A 160 -1.01 5.97 9.90
N GLY A 161 -1.54 5.25 10.88
CA GLY A 161 -2.58 5.78 11.74
C GLY A 161 -2.85 4.96 13.00
N ARG A 162 -3.67 5.52 13.90
CA ARG A 162 -4.19 4.86 15.09
C ARG A 162 -5.57 4.29 14.82
N MET A 163 -5.81 3.06 15.28
CA MET A 163 -7.11 2.42 15.12
C MET A 163 -8.16 3.10 16.02
N ILE A 164 -9.28 3.47 15.40
CA ILE A 164 -10.53 3.84 16.10
C ILE A 164 -11.39 2.59 16.24
N LYS A 165 -11.46 1.77 15.19
CA LYS A 165 -12.17 0.49 15.17
C LYS A 165 -11.50 -0.47 14.20
N GLY A 166 -11.43 -1.74 14.55
CA GLY A 166 -10.76 -2.78 13.79
C GLY A 166 -9.52 -3.28 14.51
N TYR A 167 -8.70 -4.05 13.81
CA TYR A 167 -7.57 -4.78 14.39
C TYR A 167 -6.22 -4.16 14.04
N GLY A 168 -6.09 -3.54 12.85
CA GLY A 168 -4.84 -2.91 12.42
C GLY A 168 -3.72 -3.90 12.12
N ASN A 169 -2.49 -3.57 12.53
CA ASN A 169 -1.31 -4.36 12.16
C ASN A 169 -1.32 -5.80 12.73
N ASN A 170 -1.77 -5.95 13.99
CA ASN A 170 -1.66 -7.25 14.69
C ASN A 170 -2.80 -7.52 15.70
N GLY A 171 -3.78 -6.64 15.79
CA GLY A 171 -4.91 -6.74 16.72
C GLY A 171 -4.58 -6.39 18.17
N LYS A 172 -3.39 -5.88 18.48
CA LYS A 172 -2.91 -5.64 19.86
C LYS A 172 -2.35 -4.24 20.10
N ASP A 173 -1.62 -3.70 19.12
CA ASP A 173 -0.86 -2.45 19.26
C ASP A 173 -1.71 -1.17 19.04
N GLY A 174 -2.92 -1.31 18.52
CA GLY A 174 -3.83 -0.19 18.28
C GLY A 174 -3.40 0.74 17.14
N VAL A 175 -2.49 0.30 16.26
CA VAL A 175 -2.03 1.06 15.10
C VAL A 175 -2.25 0.27 13.80
N CYS A 176 -2.30 0.97 12.68
CA CYS A 176 -2.44 0.37 11.37
C CYS A 176 -1.49 1.00 10.38
N GLY A 177 -0.91 0.13 9.57
CA GLY A 177 -0.07 0.51 8.44
C GLY A 177 1.23 1.19 8.84
N ILE A 178 1.90 1.68 7.83
CA ILE A 178 3.17 2.42 7.93
C ILE A 178 3.13 3.60 6.98
N HIS A 179 3.59 4.75 7.46
CA HIS A 179 3.96 5.89 6.64
C HIS A 179 5.40 6.26 6.98
N TRP A 180 6.34 5.76 6.19
CA TRP A 180 7.76 5.96 6.40
C TRP A 180 8.43 6.47 5.13
N ASN A 181 9.04 7.65 5.20
CA ASN A 181 9.52 8.37 4.01
C ASN A 181 8.39 8.51 2.96
N ALA A 182 8.60 8.01 1.74
CA ALA A 182 7.61 7.99 0.67
C ALA A 182 6.84 6.67 0.57
N VAL A 183 6.87 5.81 1.61
CA VAL A 183 6.19 4.52 1.64
C VAL A 183 4.89 4.62 2.42
N PHE A 184 3.78 4.25 1.78
CA PHE A 184 2.46 4.07 2.39
C PHE A 184 2.08 2.60 2.29
N ALA A 185 1.80 1.98 3.43
CA ALA A 185 1.42 0.58 3.43
C ALA A 185 0.41 0.25 4.53
N CYS A 186 -0.57 -0.61 4.26
CA CYS A 186 -1.54 -1.07 5.27
C CYS A 186 -2.28 -2.34 4.83
N HIS A 187 -2.97 -2.98 5.78
CA HIS A 187 -3.82 -4.15 5.54
C HIS A 187 -5.22 -3.80 4.98
N ALA A 188 -5.34 -2.77 4.16
CA ALA A 188 -6.64 -2.36 3.64
C ALA A 188 -7.02 -3.13 2.38
N HIS A 189 -8.25 -3.59 2.35
CA HIS A 189 -8.87 -4.28 1.23
C HIS A 189 -10.04 -3.48 0.63
N GLY A 190 -10.40 -3.81 -0.60
CA GLY A 190 -11.60 -3.57 -1.28
C GLY A 190 -11.98 -2.19 -1.75
N PRO A 191 -11.28 -1.57 -2.67
CA PRO A 191 -10.00 -0.89 -2.62
C PRO A 191 -9.98 0.23 -1.57
N LEU A 192 -8.78 0.59 -1.08
CA LEU A 192 -8.59 1.61 -0.03
C LEU A 192 -8.97 3.03 -0.49
N LEU A 193 -8.46 3.44 -1.65
CA LEU A 193 -8.38 4.85 -2.02
C LEU A 193 -9.71 5.51 -2.44
N PRO A 194 -10.65 4.85 -3.12
CA PRO A 194 -11.87 5.51 -3.60
C PRO A 194 -12.73 6.19 -2.52
N LYS A 195 -12.71 5.69 -1.30
CA LYS A 195 -13.43 6.29 -0.15
C LYS A 195 -12.56 7.19 0.72
N ASN A 196 -11.29 7.36 0.37
CA ASN A 196 -10.31 8.10 1.16
C ASN A 196 -9.55 9.08 0.26
N PRO A 197 -10.24 10.09 -0.30
CA PRO A 197 -9.66 10.99 -1.30
C PRO A 197 -8.47 11.78 -0.77
N ALA A 198 -8.48 12.18 0.51
CA ALA A 198 -7.35 12.90 1.12
C ALA A 198 -6.08 12.05 1.14
N LEU A 199 -6.17 10.76 1.52
CA LEU A 199 -5.05 9.83 1.48
C LEU A 199 -4.59 9.57 0.04
N ALA A 200 -5.51 9.44 -0.91
CA ALA A 200 -5.17 9.27 -2.33
C ALA A 200 -4.37 10.45 -2.87
N ASP A 201 -4.78 11.68 -2.53
CA ASP A 201 -4.08 12.90 -2.95
C ASP A 201 -2.73 13.06 -2.27
N GLU A 202 -2.58 12.63 -1.01
CA GLU A 202 -1.28 12.65 -0.33
C GLU A 202 -0.29 11.69 -0.99
N ILE A 203 -0.72 10.47 -1.34
CA ILE A 203 0.11 9.52 -2.07
C ILE A 203 0.52 10.11 -3.43
N LEU A 204 -0.39 10.79 -4.14
CA LEU A 204 -0.07 11.44 -5.40
C LEU A 204 0.91 12.61 -5.24
N ARG A 205 0.74 13.45 -4.19
CA ARG A 205 1.71 14.54 -3.89
C ARG A 205 3.10 13.96 -3.64
N THR A 206 3.18 12.92 -2.83
CA THR A 206 4.45 12.24 -2.52
C THR A 206 5.08 11.64 -3.78
N ALA A 207 4.29 10.99 -4.64
CA ALA A 207 4.78 10.41 -5.89
C ALA A 207 5.32 11.48 -6.85
N LEU A 208 4.65 12.63 -6.91
CA LEU A 208 5.07 13.73 -7.79
C LEU A 208 6.29 14.47 -7.26
N PHE A 209 6.47 14.54 -5.94
CA PHE A 209 7.48 15.38 -5.30
C PHE A 209 8.91 15.12 -5.79
N ARG A 210 9.27 13.86 -6.05
CA ARG A 210 10.61 13.48 -6.50
C ARG A 210 11.02 14.13 -7.82
N ARG A 211 10.09 14.22 -8.78
CA ARG A 211 10.37 14.79 -10.12
C ARG A 211 9.83 16.19 -10.33
N TYR A 212 8.80 16.55 -9.58
CA TYR A 212 8.06 17.79 -9.76
C TYR A 212 7.84 18.47 -8.40
N PRO A 213 8.89 18.84 -7.65
CA PRO A 213 8.77 19.33 -6.28
C PRO A 213 7.97 20.63 -6.16
N GLU A 214 7.94 21.43 -7.22
CA GLU A 214 7.18 22.70 -7.26
C GLU A 214 5.72 22.52 -7.72
N TYR A 215 5.32 21.29 -8.10
CA TYR A 215 3.97 21.07 -8.62
C TYR A 215 2.97 20.98 -7.47
N ILE A 216 2.02 21.91 -7.46
CA ILE A 216 0.91 21.90 -6.50
C ILE A 216 -0.25 21.13 -7.13
N LEU A 217 -0.63 20.02 -6.52
CA LEU A 217 -1.74 19.19 -6.97
C LEU A 217 -3.07 19.94 -6.75
N PRO A 218 -3.82 20.32 -7.81
CA PRO A 218 -5.07 21.07 -7.66
C PRO A 218 -6.13 20.25 -6.91
N PRO A 219 -7.02 20.88 -6.13
CA PRO A 219 -8.11 20.18 -5.49
C PRO A 219 -9.10 19.62 -6.51
N LEU A 220 -9.81 18.56 -6.13
CA LEU A 220 -10.96 18.00 -6.87
C LEU A 220 -12.25 18.23 -6.09
N ASP A 221 -13.38 18.18 -6.79
CA ASP A 221 -14.67 18.01 -6.13
C ASP A 221 -14.82 16.56 -5.69
N ASP A 222 -14.65 16.32 -4.40
CA ASP A 222 -14.70 15.00 -3.76
C ASP A 222 -16.04 14.79 -3.02
N ALA A 223 -17.13 15.43 -3.43
CA ALA A 223 -18.42 15.34 -2.74
C ALA A 223 -18.90 13.88 -2.63
N LEU A 224 -18.88 13.12 -3.74
CA LEU A 224 -19.31 11.72 -3.76
C LEU A 224 -18.41 10.81 -2.92
N GLU A 225 -17.11 11.00 -2.99
CA GLU A 225 -16.13 10.23 -2.21
C GLU A 225 -16.31 10.47 -0.71
N LYS A 226 -16.53 11.74 -0.32
CA LYS A 226 -16.76 12.14 1.08
C LYS A 226 -18.10 11.61 1.59
N ASP A 227 -19.16 11.62 0.78
CA ASP A 227 -20.44 11.02 1.13
C ASP A 227 -20.30 9.51 1.38
N ALA A 228 -19.62 8.79 0.46
CA ALA A 228 -19.35 7.37 0.63
C ALA A 228 -18.48 7.08 1.87
N HIS A 229 -17.50 7.92 2.16
CA HIS A 229 -16.68 7.87 3.36
C HIS A 229 -17.55 8.03 4.63
N SER A 230 -18.37 9.09 4.66
CA SER A 230 -19.23 9.41 5.82
C SER A 230 -20.25 8.31 6.12
N VAL A 231 -20.83 7.69 5.09
CA VAL A 231 -21.72 6.53 5.28
C VAL A 231 -21.00 5.38 5.97
N MET A 232 -19.77 5.10 5.60
CA MET A 232 -18.96 4.05 6.24
C MET A 232 -18.57 4.44 7.66
N GLU A 233 -18.11 5.67 7.87
CA GLU A 233 -17.78 6.19 9.20
C GLU A 233 -18.95 6.06 10.16
N ASN A 234 -20.16 6.53 9.76
CA ASN A 234 -21.36 6.47 10.59
C ASN A 234 -21.81 5.05 10.93
N LYS A 235 -21.56 4.06 10.06
CA LYS A 235 -21.86 2.65 10.34
C LYS A 235 -20.88 2.02 11.34
N LEU A 236 -19.73 2.65 11.55
CA LEU A 236 -18.65 2.10 12.37
C LEU A 236 -18.54 2.79 13.74
N GLN A 237 -19.19 3.91 13.92
CA GLN A 237 -19.38 4.54 15.23
C GLN A 237 -20.43 3.80 16.02
#